data_ba0dbad583fccb0e8775e53e1b0938bb
#
_entry.id   ba0dbad583fccb0e8775e53e1b0938bb
#
_cell.length_a   1.000
_cell.length_b   1.000
_cell.length_c   1.000
_cell.angle_alpha   90.00
_cell.angle_beta   90.00
_cell.angle_gamma   90.00
#
_symmetry.space_group_name_H-M   'P 1'
#
loop_
_entity.id
_entity.type
_entity.pdbx_description
1 polymer ?
#
loop_
_entity_poly.entity_id
_entity_poly.type
_entity_poly.pdbx_seq_one_letter_code
_entity_poly.pdbx_strand_id
1 'polypeptide(L)'
;MHNFRKLVCLLVSSALLFGCKPAPKSQNSNTTEILNLEYVDQKDSDLKEYSLLTDDNPAFKEITFESSIKFFTKGYSGILYYGKVGCPWCERAVPILNDVAKDNNISIYYIDANKGMGETKREREENYKNLSKYISDSFQEDDNGKKGMFIPDVIAVKNGKMVAYHVSLVDDYDIHKNDQLSENQKEKLYNIYQQMVDKITFV
;
A
#
# COMPACT_ATOMS: atom_id res chain seq x y z
N MET A 1 49.13 -63.97 -55.00
CA MET A 1 48.76 -62.64 -55.48
C MET A 1 47.31 -62.45 -55.12
N HIS A 2 47.01 -61.58 -54.23
CA HIS A 2 45.85 -60.75 -53.99
C HIS A 2 45.75 -60.45 -52.51
N ASN A 3 46.16 -59.23 -52.19
CA ASN A 3 46.08 -58.68 -50.82
C ASN A 3 44.66 -58.24 -50.55
N PHE A 4 44.07 -58.82 -49.50
CA PHE A 4 42.78 -58.32 -48.99
C PHE A 4 43.04 -57.45 -47.78
N ARG A 5 43.02 -56.16 -47.96
CA ARG A 5 43.06 -55.18 -46.88
C ARG A 5 41.71 -55.15 -46.16
N LYS A 6 41.70 -55.63 -44.91
CA LYS A 6 40.56 -55.48 -44.03
C LYS A 6 40.48 -54.04 -43.54
N LEU A 7 39.42 -53.38 -43.95
CA LEU A 7 39.06 -52.04 -43.47
C LEU A 7 38.33 -52.21 -42.14
N VAL A 8 38.96 -51.80 -41.05
CA VAL A 8 38.33 -51.77 -39.72
C VAL A 8 37.58 -50.44 -39.59
N CYS A 9 36.26 -50.46 -39.61
CA CYS A 9 35.41 -49.31 -39.26
C CYS A 9 35.37 -49.18 -37.74
N LEU A 10 36.01 -48.14 -37.23
CA LEU A 10 35.87 -47.67 -35.87
C LEU A 10 34.59 -46.87 -35.77
N LEU A 11 33.55 -47.45 -35.17
CA LEU A 11 32.34 -46.73 -34.78
C LEU A 11 32.65 -45.91 -33.52
N VAL A 12 32.83 -44.59 -33.69
CA VAL A 12 32.88 -43.69 -32.56
C VAL A 12 31.45 -43.41 -32.11
N SER A 13 31.06 -44.02 -31.00
CA SER A 13 29.83 -43.73 -30.31
C SER A 13 29.95 -42.38 -29.61
N SER A 14 29.41 -41.32 -30.22
CA SER A 14 29.24 -40.03 -29.57
C SER A 14 28.06 -40.07 -28.59
N ALA A 15 28.37 -40.29 -27.32
CA ALA A 15 27.41 -40.13 -26.25
C ALA A 15 27.05 -38.63 -26.12
N LEU A 16 25.87 -38.25 -26.63
CA LEU A 16 25.30 -36.94 -26.37
C LEU A 16 24.81 -36.91 -24.91
N LEU A 17 25.60 -36.36 -24.04
CA LEU A 17 25.17 -35.98 -22.71
C LEU A 17 24.17 -34.80 -22.83
N PHE A 18 22.88 -35.12 -22.86
CA PHE A 18 21.84 -34.13 -22.63
C PHE A 18 21.98 -33.65 -21.17
N GLY A 19 22.75 -32.60 -20.97
CA GLY A 19 22.74 -31.86 -19.74
C GLY A 19 21.34 -31.27 -19.52
N CYS A 20 20.53 -31.88 -18.64
CA CYS A 20 19.36 -31.23 -18.08
C CYS A 20 19.81 -29.95 -17.38
N LYS A 21 19.63 -28.79 -18.05
CA LYS A 21 19.65 -27.51 -17.33
C LYS A 21 18.52 -27.56 -16.31
N PRO A 22 18.80 -27.36 -15.01
CA PRO A 22 17.72 -27.20 -14.05
C PRO A 22 16.86 -26.02 -14.56
N ALA A 23 15.55 -26.24 -14.66
CA ALA A 23 14.59 -25.20 -14.92
C ALA A 23 14.82 -24.07 -13.92
N PRO A 24 14.78 -22.80 -14.36
CA PRO A 24 14.86 -21.69 -13.42
C PRO A 24 13.78 -21.90 -12.37
N LYS A 25 14.19 -21.98 -11.10
CA LYS A 25 13.24 -21.95 -9.99
C LYS A 25 12.40 -20.71 -10.21
N SER A 26 11.12 -20.89 -10.44
CA SER A 26 10.13 -19.81 -10.36
C SER A 26 10.38 -19.15 -9.01
N GLN A 27 11.03 -17.99 -9.05
CA GLN A 27 10.96 -17.07 -7.94
C GLN A 27 9.50 -16.67 -7.90
N ASN A 28 8.79 -17.22 -6.94
CA ASN A 28 7.48 -16.74 -6.54
C ASN A 28 7.74 -15.34 -5.98
N SER A 29 7.87 -14.37 -6.89
CA SER A 29 7.75 -12.98 -6.54
C SER A 29 6.25 -12.78 -6.24
N ASN A 30 5.87 -12.99 -4.98
CA ASN A 30 4.67 -12.40 -4.42
C ASN A 30 4.86 -10.88 -4.36
N THR A 31 5.24 -10.29 -5.48
CA THR A 31 5.04 -8.89 -5.74
C THR A 31 3.55 -8.81 -6.04
N THR A 32 2.79 -8.43 -5.03
CA THR A 32 1.46 -7.89 -5.25
C THR A 32 1.65 -6.80 -6.29
N GLU A 33 1.35 -7.09 -7.55
CA GLU A 33 1.30 -6.09 -8.58
C GLU A 33 0.22 -5.10 -8.14
N ILE A 34 0.66 -4.02 -7.51
CA ILE A 34 -0.15 -2.80 -7.37
C ILE A 34 -0.20 -2.23 -8.77
N LEU A 35 -1.16 -2.75 -9.53
CA LEU A 35 -1.20 -2.67 -10.97
C LEU A 35 -1.65 -1.30 -11.44
N ASN A 36 -0.87 -0.76 -12.36
CA ASN A 36 -1.24 0.34 -13.27
C ASN A 36 -1.51 1.69 -12.60
N LEU A 37 -0.55 2.17 -11.80
CA LEU A 37 -0.55 3.55 -11.33
C LEU A 37 -0.02 4.55 -12.38
N GLU A 38 0.05 4.16 -13.66
CA GLU A 38 0.55 4.99 -14.75
C GLU A 38 -0.13 6.37 -14.85
N TYR A 39 -1.36 6.47 -14.32
CA TYR A 39 -2.14 7.71 -14.32
C TYR A 39 -2.26 8.37 -12.94
N VAL A 40 -1.55 7.88 -11.94
CA VAL A 40 -1.51 8.49 -10.60
C VAL A 40 -0.22 9.29 -10.50
N ASP A 41 -0.37 10.60 -10.34
CA ASP A 41 0.75 11.50 -10.07
C ASP A 41 1.23 11.23 -8.63
N GLN A 42 2.39 10.57 -8.51
CA GLN A 42 2.95 10.14 -7.23
C GLN A 42 4.41 10.55 -7.10
N LYS A 43 4.78 10.95 -5.91
CA LYS A 43 6.16 11.26 -5.54
C LYS A 43 6.49 10.67 -4.18
N ASP A 44 7.78 10.51 -3.89
CA ASP A 44 8.20 10.13 -2.54
C ASP A 44 7.73 11.17 -1.54
N SER A 45 7.10 10.74 -0.45
CA SER A 45 6.64 11.63 0.59
C SER A 45 7.80 12.08 1.46
N ASP A 46 7.89 13.40 1.67
CA ASP A 46 8.72 13.94 2.74
C ASP A 46 7.91 13.98 4.04
N LEU A 47 8.08 12.95 4.86
CA LEU A 47 7.37 12.79 6.14
C LEU A 47 8.23 13.18 7.35
N LYS A 48 9.35 13.92 7.16
CA LYS A 48 10.27 14.31 8.24
C LYS A 48 9.62 15.16 9.33
N GLU A 49 8.52 15.82 9.02
CA GLU A 49 7.76 16.60 9.98
C GLU A 49 6.87 15.76 10.91
N TYR A 50 6.69 14.45 10.61
CA TYR A 50 6.07 13.51 11.53
C TYR A 50 7.08 13.11 12.61
N SER A 51 6.98 13.74 13.77
CA SER A 51 8.00 13.68 14.84
C SER A 51 8.23 12.28 15.40
N LEU A 52 7.25 11.40 15.31
CA LEU A 52 7.33 10.01 15.79
C LEU A 52 7.80 9.02 14.72
N LEU A 53 7.91 9.45 13.46
CA LEU A 53 8.45 8.62 12.39
C LEU A 53 9.97 8.80 12.29
N THR A 54 10.70 7.76 12.68
CA THR A 54 12.18 7.78 12.71
C THR A 54 12.84 7.15 11.49
N ASP A 55 12.04 6.67 10.54
CA ASP A 55 12.52 6.04 9.32
C ASP A 55 12.90 7.10 8.26
N ASP A 56 14.16 7.10 7.84
CA ASP A 56 14.67 8.03 6.82
C ASP A 56 14.16 7.73 5.39
N ASN A 57 13.59 6.55 5.17
CA ASN A 57 13.05 6.14 3.87
C ASN A 57 11.69 5.46 4.04
N PRO A 58 10.65 6.22 4.43
CA PRO A 58 9.33 5.66 4.68
C PRO A 58 8.67 5.14 3.40
N ALA A 59 7.83 4.12 3.58
CA ALA A 59 7.13 3.45 2.48
C ALA A 59 5.89 4.22 2.00
N PHE A 60 6.01 5.55 1.88
CA PHE A 60 4.90 6.43 1.50
C PHE A 60 5.15 7.11 0.15
N LYS A 61 4.10 7.20 -0.64
CA LYS A 61 4.04 7.99 -1.88
C LYS A 61 2.96 9.04 -1.74
N GLU A 62 3.33 10.30 -1.85
CA GLU A 62 2.34 11.37 -1.84
C GLU A 62 1.61 11.44 -3.17
N ILE A 63 0.30 11.54 -3.12
CA ILE A 63 -0.59 11.73 -4.27
C ILE A 63 -1.56 12.89 -4.01
N THR A 64 -2.11 13.45 -5.08
CA THR A 64 -3.16 14.46 -4.95
C THR A 64 -4.49 13.85 -4.53
N PHE A 65 -5.39 14.72 -4.05
CA PHE A 65 -6.76 14.31 -3.72
C PHE A 65 -7.49 13.75 -4.95
N GLU A 66 -7.36 14.38 -6.12
CA GLU A 66 -7.95 13.87 -7.37
C GLU A 66 -7.35 12.51 -7.76
N SER A 67 -6.06 12.31 -7.52
CA SER A 67 -5.41 11.02 -7.78
C SER A 67 -5.94 9.92 -6.88
N SER A 68 -6.33 10.22 -5.63
CA SER A 68 -6.98 9.23 -4.77
C SER A 68 -8.33 8.76 -5.31
N ILE A 69 -9.11 9.66 -5.96
CA ILE A 69 -10.37 9.30 -6.62
C ILE A 69 -10.13 8.34 -7.81
N LYS A 70 -8.97 8.44 -8.48
CA LYS A 70 -8.62 7.52 -9.58
C LYS A 70 -8.51 6.06 -9.13
N PHE A 71 -8.16 5.81 -7.86
CA PHE A 71 -8.19 4.44 -7.33
C PHE A 71 -9.54 3.78 -7.53
N PHE A 72 -10.61 4.52 -7.32
CA PHE A 72 -11.98 4.01 -7.48
C PHE A 72 -12.41 4.02 -8.94
N THR A 73 -12.18 5.11 -9.67
CA THR A 73 -12.70 5.29 -11.04
C THR A 73 -11.93 4.51 -12.10
N LYS A 74 -10.68 4.13 -11.83
CA LYS A 74 -9.80 3.37 -12.73
C LYS A 74 -9.61 1.92 -12.30
N GLY A 75 -10.19 1.51 -11.19
CA GLY A 75 -10.11 0.13 -10.71
C GLY A 75 -8.76 -0.23 -10.07
N TYR A 76 -8.03 0.73 -9.49
CA TYR A 76 -6.75 0.46 -8.84
C TYR A 76 -6.92 -0.25 -7.50
N SER A 77 -5.82 -0.84 -7.02
CA SER A 77 -5.72 -1.45 -5.69
C SER A 77 -4.58 -0.80 -4.92
N GLY A 78 -4.73 -0.67 -3.60
CA GLY A 78 -3.70 -0.10 -2.73
C GLY A 78 -4.27 0.39 -1.40
N ILE A 79 -3.39 0.89 -0.55
CA ILE A 79 -3.75 1.52 0.72
C ILE A 79 -3.64 3.03 0.56
N LEU A 80 -4.75 3.73 0.74
CA LEU A 80 -4.82 5.18 0.80
C LEU A 80 -4.75 5.62 2.27
N TYR A 81 -4.00 6.67 2.55
CA TYR A 81 -3.91 7.28 3.87
C TYR A 81 -4.20 8.78 3.77
N TYR A 82 -5.29 9.21 4.37
CA TYR A 82 -5.63 10.61 4.53
C TYR A 82 -5.21 11.07 5.91
N GLY A 83 -4.26 12.01 5.96
CA GLY A 83 -3.70 12.51 7.20
C GLY A 83 -3.04 13.85 7.01
N LYS A 84 -2.43 14.40 8.05
CA LYS A 84 -1.65 15.63 7.98
C LYS A 84 -0.62 15.69 9.10
N VAL A 85 0.45 16.39 8.84
CA VAL A 85 1.42 16.81 9.85
C VAL A 85 0.74 17.69 10.90
N GLY A 86 1.14 17.55 12.16
CA GLY A 86 0.59 18.28 13.28
C GLY A 86 -0.78 17.78 13.79
N CYS A 87 -1.28 16.67 13.24
CA CYS A 87 -2.42 15.96 13.81
C CYS A 87 -1.92 14.94 14.84
N PRO A 88 -2.25 15.06 16.14
CA PRO A 88 -1.70 14.19 17.16
C PRO A 88 -2.03 12.70 16.96
N TRP A 89 -3.18 12.37 16.41
CA TRP A 89 -3.56 11.00 16.06
C TRP A 89 -2.76 10.48 14.87
N CYS A 90 -2.54 11.35 13.85
CA CYS A 90 -1.75 11.00 12.67
C CYS A 90 -0.28 10.74 13.03
N GLU A 91 0.30 11.52 13.94
CA GLU A 91 1.67 11.33 14.44
C GLU A 91 1.87 9.89 14.99
N ARG A 92 0.87 9.34 15.64
CA ARG A 92 0.93 8.00 16.23
C ARG A 92 0.59 6.88 15.26
N ALA A 93 -0.24 7.16 14.27
CA ALA A 93 -0.63 6.19 13.25
C ALA A 93 0.47 5.91 12.24
N VAL A 94 1.17 6.98 11.79
CA VAL A 94 2.14 6.92 10.68
C VAL A 94 3.29 5.95 10.89
N PRO A 95 3.98 5.89 12.05
CA PRO A 95 5.04 4.92 12.26
C PRO A 95 4.57 3.46 12.11
N ILE A 96 3.42 3.14 12.67
CA ILE A 96 2.86 1.79 12.65
C ILE A 96 2.41 1.40 11.24
N LEU A 97 1.80 2.33 10.51
CA LEU A 97 1.42 2.13 9.11
C LEU A 97 2.65 1.96 8.21
N ASN A 98 3.76 2.66 8.51
CA ASN A 98 5.03 2.50 7.82
C ASN A 98 5.61 1.09 8.05
N ASP A 99 5.61 0.60 9.29
CA ASP A 99 6.11 -0.73 9.61
C ASP A 99 5.34 -1.81 8.85
N VAL A 100 4.00 -1.74 8.86
CA VAL A 100 3.16 -2.66 8.07
C VAL A 100 3.47 -2.58 6.58
N ALA A 101 3.64 -1.38 6.03
CA ALA A 101 3.95 -1.22 4.62
C ALA A 101 5.29 -1.85 4.23
N LYS A 102 6.32 -1.65 5.06
CA LYS A 102 7.65 -2.24 4.84
C LYS A 102 7.65 -3.75 4.98
N ASP A 103 6.99 -4.29 5.99
CA ASP A 103 6.91 -5.74 6.21
C ASP A 103 6.21 -6.45 5.04
N ASN A 104 5.29 -5.77 4.37
CA ASN A 104 4.56 -6.29 3.22
C ASN A 104 5.14 -5.86 1.87
N ASN A 105 6.22 -5.06 1.85
CA ASN A 105 6.84 -4.52 0.64
C ASN A 105 5.84 -3.80 -0.28
N ILE A 106 4.99 -2.96 0.30
CA ILE A 106 4.02 -2.12 -0.39
C ILE A 106 4.29 -0.64 -0.14
N SER A 107 3.69 0.23 -0.95
CA SER A 107 3.63 1.66 -0.69
C SER A 107 2.27 2.06 -0.15
N ILE A 108 2.27 3.02 0.80
CA ILE A 108 1.08 3.72 1.25
C ILE A 108 0.91 4.99 0.42
N TYR A 109 -0.28 5.21 -0.13
CA TYR A 109 -0.58 6.42 -0.90
C TYR A 109 -1.12 7.48 0.03
N TYR A 110 -0.26 8.46 0.33
CA TYR A 110 -0.54 9.53 1.27
C TYR A 110 -1.22 10.72 0.60
N ILE A 111 -2.32 11.15 1.16
CA ILE A 111 -3.06 12.35 0.78
C ILE A 111 -2.98 13.36 1.94
N ASP A 112 -2.24 14.45 1.73
CA ASP A 112 -2.06 15.50 2.72
C ASP A 112 -3.33 16.34 2.86
N ALA A 113 -4.03 16.18 3.97
CA ALA A 113 -5.23 16.92 4.27
C ALA A 113 -5.00 18.45 4.44
N ASN A 114 -3.75 18.90 4.70
CA ASN A 114 -3.41 20.33 4.72
C ASN A 114 -3.47 20.97 3.33
N LYS A 115 -3.17 20.20 2.27
CA LYS A 115 -3.25 20.68 0.88
C LYS A 115 -4.67 20.84 0.38
N GLY A 116 -5.63 20.28 1.15
CA GLY A 116 -7.06 20.38 0.89
C GLY A 116 -7.52 19.62 -0.33
N MET A 117 -8.82 19.67 -0.57
CA MET A 117 -9.51 18.95 -1.64
C MET A 117 -9.64 19.76 -2.94
N GLY A 118 -8.98 20.90 -3.04
CA GLY A 118 -9.03 21.81 -4.17
C GLY A 118 -8.76 23.26 -3.75
N GLU A 119 -8.43 24.11 -4.71
CA GLU A 119 -8.07 25.51 -4.45
C GLU A 119 -9.30 26.36 -4.12
N THR A 120 -10.38 26.20 -4.85
CA THR A 120 -11.62 26.94 -4.65
C THR A 120 -12.62 26.19 -3.76
N LYS A 121 -13.55 26.92 -3.15
CA LYS A 121 -14.63 26.30 -2.37
C LYS A 121 -15.44 25.31 -3.20
N ARG A 122 -15.74 25.67 -4.47
CA ARG A 122 -16.50 24.82 -5.39
C ARG A 122 -15.77 23.50 -5.66
N GLU A 123 -14.47 23.56 -5.94
CA GLU A 123 -13.65 22.35 -6.17
C GLU A 123 -13.62 21.46 -4.94
N ARG A 124 -13.45 22.04 -3.75
CA ARG A 124 -13.47 21.28 -2.50
C ARG A 124 -14.80 20.56 -2.27
N GLU A 125 -15.91 21.24 -2.50
CA GLU A 125 -17.25 20.66 -2.36
C GLU A 125 -17.50 19.54 -3.40
N GLU A 126 -17.06 19.74 -4.63
CA GLU A 126 -17.19 18.78 -5.72
C GLU A 126 -16.32 17.54 -5.47
N ASN A 127 -15.05 17.74 -5.12
CA ASN A 127 -14.11 16.66 -4.82
C ASN A 127 -14.56 15.86 -3.59
N TYR A 128 -15.01 16.53 -2.53
CA TYR A 128 -15.58 15.87 -1.37
C TYR A 128 -16.81 15.02 -1.73
N LYS A 129 -17.74 15.59 -2.51
CA LYS A 129 -18.92 14.88 -3.01
C LYS A 129 -18.55 13.69 -3.90
N ASN A 130 -17.50 13.82 -4.71
CA ASN A 130 -17.03 12.73 -5.56
C ASN A 130 -16.38 11.62 -4.75
N LEU A 131 -15.51 11.93 -3.79
CA LEU A 131 -14.88 10.94 -2.92
C LEU A 131 -15.90 10.23 -2.03
N SER A 132 -16.85 10.97 -1.46
CA SER A 132 -17.88 10.41 -0.55
C SER A 132 -18.72 9.29 -1.18
N LYS A 133 -18.84 9.25 -2.51
CA LYS A 133 -19.50 8.14 -3.21
C LYS A 133 -18.83 6.78 -2.98
N TYR A 134 -17.54 6.80 -2.64
CA TYR A 134 -16.71 5.59 -2.55
C TYR A 134 -16.34 5.24 -1.10
N ILE A 135 -16.21 6.26 -0.22
CA ILE A 135 -15.68 6.05 1.13
C ILE A 135 -16.61 6.53 2.26
N SER A 136 -17.87 6.84 1.96
CA SER A 136 -18.79 7.34 3.00
C SER A 136 -19.00 6.40 4.19
N ASP A 137 -18.67 5.12 4.05
CA ASP A 137 -18.75 4.17 5.16
C ASP A 137 -17.64 4.40 6.22
N SER A 138 -16.51 5.06 5.86
CA SER A 138 -15.49 5.48 6.81
C SER A 138 -15.85 6.78 7.56
N PHE A 139 -16.86 7.51 7.11
CA PHE A 139 -17.23 8.79 7.71
C PHE A 139 -17.78 8.61 9.12
N GLN A 140 -17.28 9.43 10.03
CA GLN A 140 -17.69 9.48 11.43
C GLN A 140 -18.60 10.68 11.67
N GLU A 141 -19.38 10.63 12.74
CA GLU A 141 -20.21 11.76 13.18
C GLU A 141 -19.40 12.67 14.11
N ASP A 142 -19.49 13.97 13.89
CA ASP A 142 -18.98 14.99 14.80
C ASP A 142 -19.92 15.19 16.01
N ASP A 143 -19.54 16.02 16.96
CA ASP A 143 -20.33 16.32 18.17
C ASP A 143 -21.73 16.91 17.87
N ASN A 144 -21.98 17.35 16.63
CA ASN A 144 -23.26 17.88 16.17
C ASN A 144 -24.07 16.84 15.36
N GLY A 145 -23.59 15.60 15.29
CA GLY A 145 -24.21 14.52 14.51
C GLY A 145 -24.01 14.65 12.99
N LYS A 146 -23.09 15.52 12.54
CA LYS A 146 -22.78 15.67 11.12
C LYS A 146 -21.72 14.66 10.71
N LYS A 147 -22.06 13.84 9.73
CA LYS A 147 -21.09 12.89 9.13
C LYS A 147 -20.06 13.59 8.27
N GLY A 148 -18.81 13.18 8.43
CA GLY A 148 -17.69 13.68 7.67
C GLY A 148 -16.45 12.80 7.77
N MET A 149 -15.46 13.14 6.97
CA MET A 149 -14.17 12.48 6.98
C MET A 149 -13.35 12.97 8.17
N PHE A 150 -12.89 12.05 8.99
CA PHE A 150 -11.95 12.29 10.08
C PHE A 150 -10.59 11.71 9.73
N ILE A 151 -9.53 12.24 10.29
CA ILE A 151 -8.16 11.78 10.07
C ILE A 151 -7.48 11.40 11.40
N PRO A 152 -6.58 10.41 11.37
CA PRO A 152 -6.15 9.57 10.24
C PRO A 152 -7.28 8.69 9.72
N ASP A 153 -7.42 8.58 8.39
CA ASP A 153 -8.32 7.64 7.74
C ASP A 153 -7.49 6.78 6.77
N VAL A 154 -7.44 5.48 7.03
CA VAL A 154 -6.74 4.49 6.21
C VAL A 154 -7.78 3.68 5.45
N ILE A 155 -7.66 3.64 4.13
CA ILE A 155 -8.62 3.00 3.23
C ILE A 155 -7.91 1.92 2.40
N ALA A 156 -8.37 0.68 2.48
CA ALA A 156 -7.95 -0.39 1.60
C ALA A 156 -8.87 -0.45 0.38
N VAL A 157 -8.30 -0.27 -0.80
CA VAL A 157 -8.99 -0.34 -2.08
C VAL A 157 -8.54 -1.56 -2.85
N LYS A 158 -9.47 -2.37 -3.36
CA LYS A 158 -9.21 -3.50 -4.26
C LYS A 158 -10.09 -3.38 -5.49
N ASN A 159 -9.45 -3.33 -6.67
CA ASN A 159 -10.15 -3.24 -7.96
C ASN A 159 -11.20 -2.10 -7.99
N GLY A 160 -10.83 -0.93 -7.47
CA GLY A 160 -11.69 0.26 -7.43
C GLY A 160 -12.79 0.24 -6.38
N LYS A 161 -12.76 -0.68 -5.43
CA LYS A 161 -13.75 -0.76 -4.35
C LYS A 161 -13.05 -0.67 -2.99
N MET A 162 -13.61 0.12 -2.09
CA MET A 162 -13.20 0.08 -0.69
C MET A 162 -13.56 -1.29 -0.10
N VAL A 163 -12.56 -2.00 0.44
CA VAL A 163 -12.74 -3.34 1.03
C VAL A 163 -12.50 -3.36 2.54
N ALA A 164 -11.85 -2.32 3.05
CA ALA A 164 -11.71 -2.06 4.48
C ALA A 164 -11.36 -0.59 4.70
N TYR A 165 -11.59 -0.13 5.92
CA TYR A 165 -11.13 1.18 6.40
C TYR A 165 -10.84 1.12 7.89
N HIS A 166 -10.05 2.08 8.36
CA HIS A 166 -9.83 2.32 9.78
C HIS A 166 -9.59 3.81 10.02
N VAL A 167 -10.40 4.38 10.92
CA VAL A 167 -10.34 5.80 11.28
C VAL A 167 -9.80 5.93 12.70
N SER A 168 -8.94 6.94 12.93
CA SER A 168 -8.32 7.20 14.24
C SER A 168 -7.29 6.13 14.66
N LEU A 169 -7.19 5.84 15.93
CA LEU A 169 -6.32 4.86 16.55
C LEU A 169 -7.15 3.71 17.12
N VAL A 170 -6.65 3.03 18.13
CA VAL A 170 -7.41 1.97 18.83
C VAL A 170 -8.37 2.56 19.87
N ASP A 171 -9.51 1.91 20.09
CA ASP A 171 -10.60 2.41 20.95
C ASP A 171 -10.19 2.61 22.42
N ASP A 172 -9.21 1.84 22.90
CA ASP A 172 -8.71 1.88 24.28
C ASP A 172 -7.56 2.90 24.49
N TYR A 173 -7.30 3.77 23.49
CA TYR A 173 -6.33 4.84 23.61
C TYR A 173 -6.99 6.20 23.80
N ASP A 174 -6.58 6.91 24.86
CA ASP A 174 -7.03 8.27 25.15
C ASP A 174 -5.83 9.23 25.05
N ILE A 175 -5.81 10.04 24.01
CA ILE A 175 -4.73 11.00 23.71
C ILE A 175 -4.60 12.10 24.78
N HIS A 176 -5.66 12.36 25.56
CA HIS A 176 -5.64 13.35 26.63
C HIS A 176 -5.03 12.81 27.94
N LYS A 177 -4.87 11.49 28.02
CA LYS A 177 -4.30 10.82 29.20
C LYS A 177 -2.91 10.23 28.95
N ASN A 178 -2.59 9.93 27.69
CA ASN A 178 -1.37 9.25 27.32
C ASN A 178 -0.68 9.92 26.15
N ASP A 179 0.61 10.20 26.30
CA ASP A 179 1.40 10.82 25.24
C ASP A 179 1.71 9.85 24.09
N GLN A 180 1.74 8.53 24.37
CA GLN A 180 2.12 7.49 23.43
C GLN A 180 1.18 6.28 23.55
N LEU A 181 1.06 5.53 22.46
CA LEU A 181 0.46 4.20 22.47
C LEU A 181 1.35 3.24 23.30
N SER A 182 0.75 2.43 24.15
CA SER A 182 1.43 1.28 24.76
C SER A 182 1.78 0.24 23.69
N GLU A 183 2.71 -0.66 23.99
CA GLU A 183 3.10 -1.72 23.03
C GLU A 183 1.91 -2.59 22.62
N ASN A 184 1.01 -2.91 23.52
CA ASN A 184 -0.23 -3.64 23.20
C ASN A 184 -1.13 -2.86 22.24
N GLN A 185 -1.26 -1.54 22.41
CA GLN A 185 -2.05 -0.69 21.51
C GLN A 185 -1.40 -0.55 20.14
N LYS A 186 -0.06 -0.45 20.08
CA LYS A 186 0.68 -0.48 18.82
C LYS A 186 0.47 -1.80 18.06
N GLU A 187 0.57 -2.93 18.77
CA GLU A 187 0.33 -4.26 18.21
C GLU A 187 -1.11 -4.40 17.68
N LYS A 188 -2.11 -3.92 18.43
CA LYS A 188 -3.50 -3.90 17.98
C LYS A 188 -3.65 -3.10 16.67
N LEU A 189 -3.08 -1.90 16.63
CA LEU A 189 -3.18 -1.03 15.45
C LEU A 189 -2.43 -1.62 14.26
N TYR A 190 -1.24 -2.20 14.49
CA TYR A 190 -0.49 -2.94 13.48
C TYR A 190 -1.33 -4.08 12.88
N ASN A 191 -1.96 -4.89 13.72
CA ASN A 191 -2.80 -6.00 13.28
C ASN A 191 -4.03 -5.53 12.48
N ILE A 192 -4.62 -4.39 12.83
CA ILE A 192 -5.70 -3.78 12.04
C ILE A 192 -5.19 -3.43 10.63
N TYR A 193 -4.07 -2.73 10.52
CA TYR A 193 -3.50 -2.35 9.24
C TYR A 193 -3.02 -3.56 8.43
N GLN A 194 -2.44 -4.58 9.08
CA GLN A 194 -2.06 -5.82 8.42
C GLN A 194 -3.27 -6.52 7.79
N GLN A 195 -4.39 -6.63 8.52
CA GLN A 195 -5.62 -7.20 7.98
C GLN A 195 -6.18 -6.43 6.79
N MET A 196 -5.97 -5.11 6.74
CA MET A 196 -6.36 -4.29 5.59
C MET A 196 -5.47 -4.59 4.37
N VAL A 197 -4.16 -4.75 4.58
CA VAL A 197 -3.21 -5.15 3.52
C VAL A 197 -3.57 -6.55 3.00
N ASP A 198 -3.86 -7.49 3.88
CA ASP A 198 -4.25 -8.85 3.51
C ASP A 198 -5.47 -8.87 2.57
N LYS A 199 -6.45 -7.98 2.79
CA LYS A 199 -7.64 -7.89 1.92
C LYS A 199 -7.35 -7.46 0.49
N ILE A 200 -6.28 -6.70 0.27
CA ILE A 200 -5.90 -6.27 -1.09
C ILE A 200 -4.93 -7.25 -1.76
N THR A 201 -4.15 -8.01 -0.99
CA THR A 201 -3.08 -8.88 -1.47
C THR A 201 -3.53 -10.30 -1.81
N PHE A 202 -4.48 -10.88 -1.06
CA PHE A 202 -4.97 -12.23 -1.37
C PHE A 202 -5.98 -12.23 -2.51
N VAL A 203 -5.70 -13.08 -3.50
CA VAL A 203 -6.56 -13.40 -4.66
C VAL A 203 -7.53 -14.51 -4.26
#